data_9c2e9f7c4703c1675e30a905fab3627e
#
_entry.id   9c2e9f7c4703c1675e30a905fab3627e
#
_cell.length_a   1.000
_cell.length_b   1.000
_cell.length_c   1.000
_cell.angle_alpha   90.00
_cell.angle_beta   90.00
_cell.angle_gamma   90.00
#
_symmetry.space_group_name_H-M   'P 1'
#
loop_
_entity.id
_entity.type
_entity.pdbx_description
1 polymer ?
#
loop_
_entity_poly.entity_id
_entity_poly.type
_entity_poly.pdbx_seq_one_letter_code
_entity_poly.pdbx_strand_id
1 'polypeptide(L)'
;GAGHLGGIQQELTRSHDLDALNDLPLPGKLGRTLKWGIPGVIIGLILYGFLTVDADVSLEMVQRWFLINGILSALGSALVLAHPLTILSAFVAAPFTSLNPMIAAGWVAGLVEAFLRKPQVHDFAALSGDILTLGGFWRNKITRILLVVVFANLGSSIGTLLGGFAIASLL
;
A
#
# COMPACT_ATOMS: atom_id res chain seq x y z
N GLY A 1 23.00 -2.13 19.02
CA GLY A 1 24.24 -1.43 19.26
C GLY A 1 24.83 -1.73 20.63
N ALA A 2 25.96 -1.13 20.95
CA ALA A 2 26.72 -1.39 22.20
C ALA A 2 25.89 -1.22 23.49
N GLY A 3 24.87 -0.35 23.47
CA GLY A 3 23.96 -0.15 24.59
C GLY A 3 23.12 -1.38 24.99
N HIS A 4 22.99 -2.37 24.09
CA HIS A 4 22.24 -3.61 24.40
C HIS A 4 23.12 -4.76 24.90
N LEU A 5 24.45 -4.62 24.89
CA LEU A 5 25.38 -5.68 25.30
C LEU A 5 25.12 -6.18 26.71
N GLY A 6 24.87 -5.30 27.67
CA GLY A 6 24.58 -5.68 29.04
C GLY A 6 23.30 -6.51 29.18
N GLY A 7 22.25 -6.15 28.46
CA GLY A 7 21.00 -6.92 28.43
C GLY A 7 21.18 -8.29 27.75
N ILE A 8 21.87 -8.33 26.62
CA ILE A 8 22.16 -9.60 25.91
C ILE A 8 22.97 -10.54 26.82
N GLN A 9 23.97 -10.03 27.51
CA GLN A 9 24.81 -10.82 28.38
C GLN A 9 24.03 -11.43 29.55
N GLN A 10 23.04 -10.71 30.09
CA GLN A 10 22.17 -11.21 31.18
C GLN A 10 21.19 -12.27 30.63
N GLU A 11 20.73 -12.14 29.41
CA GLU A 11 19.75 -13.06 28.81
C GLU A 11 20.39 -14.34 28.24
N LEU A 12 21.71 -14.33 27.94
CA LEU A 12 22.41 -15.51 27.40
C LEU A 12 22.36 -16.75 28.30
N THR A 13 22.25 -16.55 29.61
CA THR A 13 22.21 -17.63 30.61
C THR A 13 20.81 -18.04 31.01
N ARG A 14 19.78 -17.34 30.54
CA ARG A 14 18.38 -17.66 30.85
C ARG A 14 17.81 -18.63 29.81
N SER A 15 17.08 -19.63 30.28
CA SER A 15 16.26 -20.44 29.36
C SER A 15 15.00 -19.67 29.02
N HIS A 16 14.78 -19.44 27.74
CA HIS A 16 13.57 -18.80 27.24
C HIS A 16 12.63 -19.85 26.66
N ASP A 17 11.34 -19.71 26.96
CA ASP A 17 10.29 -20.47 26.31
C ASP A 17 10.12 -19.92 24.87
N LEU A 18 10.74 -20.61 23.90
CA LEU A 18 10.69 -20.21 22.48
C LEU A 18 9.30 -20.35 21.91
N ASP A 19 8.48 -21.26 22.41
CA ASP A 19 7.10 -21.45 21.93
C ASP A 19 6.25 -20.26 22.35
N ALA A 20 6.39 -19.77 23.58
CA ALA A 20 5.70 -18.55 24.03
C ALA A 20 6.16 -17.29 23.28
N LEU A 21 7.45 -17.20 22.89
CA LEU A 21 7.96 -16.08 22.07
C LEU A 21 7.49 -16.12 20.63
N ASN A 22 7.18 -17.30 20.11
CA ASN A 22 6.66 -17.48 18.74
C ASN A 22 5.13 -17.40 18.67
N ASP A 23 4.45 -17.32 19.82
CA ASP A 23 2.99 -17.24 19.86
C ASP A 23 2.53 -15.86 19.39
N LEU A 24 2.09 -15.80 18.11
CA LEU A 24 1.59 -14.59 17.51
C LEU A 24 0.13 -14.36 17.91
N PRO A 25 -0.22 -13.18 18.44
CA PRO A 25 -1.60 -12.88 18.78
C PRO A 25 -2.49 -13.03 17.55
N LEU A 26 -3.58 -13.77 17.70
CA LEU A 26 -4.55 -13.95 16.62
C LEU A 26 -5.07 -12.59 16.12
N PRO A 27 -5.13 -12.36 14.81
CA PRO A 27 -5.64 -11.10 14.26
C PRO A 27 -7.07 -10.87 14.78
N GLY A 28 -7.32 -9.69 15.32
CA GLY A 28 -8.62 -9.33 15.88
C GLY A 28 -9.75 -9.49 14.84
N LYS A 29 -10.94 -9.93 15.29
CA LYS A 29 -12.10 -10.13 14.41
C LYS A 29 -12.45 -8.88 13.61
N LEU A 30 -12.37 -7.70 14.22
CA LEU A 30 -12.64 -6.41 13.57
C LEU A 30 -11.70 -6.14 12.39
N GLY A 31 -10.39 -6.37 12.55
CA GLY A 31 -9.41 -6.18 11.48
C GLY A 31 -9.67 -7.12 10.30
N ARG A 32 -10.05 -8.37 10.58
CA ARG A 32 -10.41 -9.34 9.52
C ARG A 32 -11.69 -8.94 8.80
N THR A 33 -12.71 -8.50 9.53
CA THR A 33 -13.99 -8.07 8.94
C THR A 33 -13.81 -6.83 8.07
N LEU A 34 -13.05 -5.83 8.52
CA LEU A 34 -12.76 -4.64 7.70
C LEU A 34 -11.92 -4.97 6.48
N LYS A 35 -10.93 -5.85 6.63
CA LYS A 35 -10.03 -6.26 5.55
C LYS A 35 -10.79 -6.88 4.36
N TRP A 36 -11.78 -7.72 4.62
CA TRP A 36 -12.57 -8.39 3.58
C TRP A 36 -13.92 -7.72 3.32
N GLY A 37 -14.44 -6.99 4.31
CA GLY A 37 -15.74 -6.34 4.22
C GLY A 37 -15.75 -5.20 3.19
N ILE A 38 -14.76 -4.32 3.20
CA ILE A 38 -14.68 -3.19 2.27
C ILE A 38 -14.62 -3.66 0.80
N PRO A 39 -13.68 -4.54 0.40
CA PRO A 39 -13.67 -5.11 -0.95
C PRO A 39 -14.97 -5.84 -1.29
N GLY A 40 -15.52 -6.61 -0.34
CA GLY A 40 -16.76 -7.34 -0.53
C GLY A 40 -17.96 -6.45 -0.80
N VAL A 41 -18.09 -5.32 -0.08
CA VAL A 41 -19.14 -4.33 -0.33
C VAL A 41 -19.01 -3.72 -1.73
N ILE A 42 -17.81 -3.35 -2.15
CA ILE A 42 -17.57 -2.73 -3.46
C ILE A 42 -17.92 -3.71 -4.60
N ILE A 43 -17.43 -4.94 -4.50
CA ILE A 43 -17.76 -6.00 -5.47
C ILE A 43 -19.28 -6.25 -5.46
N GLY A 44 -19.91 -6.30 -4.28
CA GLY A 44 -21.34 -6.47 -4.14
C GLY A 44 -22.16 -5.37 -4.80
N LEU A 45 -21.75 -4.10 -4.65
CA LEU A 45 -22.41 -2.95 -5.30
C LEU A 45 -22.30 -3.03 -6.83
N ILE A 46 -21.11 -3.37 -7.34
CA ILE A 46 -20.91 -3.53 -8.79
C ILE A 46 -21.77 -4.67 -9.34
N LEU A 47 -21.76 -5.84 -8.67
CA LEU A 47 -22.59 -6.98 -9.06
C LEU A 47 -24.09 -6.67 -8.99
N TYR A 48 -24.52 -5.97 -7.93
CA TYR A 48 -25.90 -5.53 -7.80
C TYR A 48 -26.30 -4.63 -8.96
N GLY A 49 -25.46 -3.67 -9.36
CA GLY A 49 -25.68 -2.82 -10.53
C GLY A 49 -25.90 -3.66 -11.80
N PHE A 50 -25.05 -4.66 -12.06
CA PHE A 50 -25.20 -5.55 -13.23
C PHE A 50 -26.46 -6.42 -13.21
N LEU A 51 -27.01 -6.72 -12.05
CA LEU A 51 -28.19 -7.59 -11.92
C LEU A 51 -29.52 -6.83 -11.90
N THR A 52 -29.52 -5.56 -11.48
CA THR A 52 -30.76 -4.81 -11.19
C THR A 52 -30.89 -3.48 -11.93
N VAL A 53 -29.78 -2.96 -12.48
CA VAL A 53 -29.72 -1.68 -13.18
C VAL A 53 -29.27 -1.93 -14.62
N ASP A 54 -29.38 -0.90 -15.46
CA ASP A 54 -28.94 -0.98 -16.86
C ASP A 54 -27.44 -1.22 -17.00
N ALA A 55 -27.03 -1.93 -18.07
CA ALA A 55 -25.65 -2.26 -18.36
C ALA A 55 -24.77 -1.00 -18.49
N ASP A 56 -25.30 0.10 -18.99
CA ASP A 56 -24.58 1.37 -19.14
C ASP A 56 -24.19 1.96 -17.77
N VAL A 57 -25.11 1.93 -16.80
CA VAL A 57 -24.84 2.37 -15.42
C VAL A 57 -23.78 1.49 -14.76
N SER A 58 -23.88 0.19 -14.98
CA SER A 58 -22.90 -0.77 -14.43
C SER A 58 -21.50 -0.56 -15.00
N LEU A 59 -21.40 -0.26 -16.28
CA LEU A 59 -20.13 0.07 -16.92
C LEU A 59 -19.56 1.40 -16.39
N GLU A 60 -20.42 2.40 -16.17
CA GLU A 60 -20.04 3.67 -15.55
C GLU A 60 -19.49 3.46 -14.11
N MET A 61 -20.11 2.57 -13.33
CA MET A 61 -19.62 2.22 -11.99
C MET A 61 -18.19 1.67 -12.03
N VAL A 62 -17.93 0.71 -12.92
CA VAL A 62 -16.59 0.14 -13.11
C VAL A 62 -15.59 1.19 -13.57
N GLN A 63 -15.98 2.05 -14.51
CA GLN A 63 -15.14 3.12 -15.03
C GLN A 63 -14.81 4.15 -13.95
N ARG A 64 -15.78 4.60 -13.16
CA ARG A 64 -15.56 5.53 -12.04
C ARG A 64 -14.64 4.91 -10.98
N TRP A 65 -14.89 3.65 -10.64
CA TRP A 65 -14.00 2.92 -9.73
C TRP A 65 -12.56 2.91 -10.21
N PHE A 66 -12.36 2.52 -11.46
CA PHE A 66 -11.04 2.42 -12.07
C PHE A 66 -10.31 3.77 -12.09
N LEU A 67 -10.99 4.80 -12.57
CA LEU A 67 -10.40 6.13 -12.71
C LEU A 67 -10.09 6.77 -11.36
N ILE A 68 -11.02 6.75 -10.41
CA ILE A 68 -10.81 7.38 -9.09
C ILE A 68 -9.66 6.70 -8.36
N ASN A 69 -9.67 5.38 -8.30
CA ASN A 69 -8.64 4.62 -7.59
C ASN A 69 -7.27 4.76 -8.26
N GLY A 70 -7.25 4.60 -9.58
CA GLY A 70 -6.02 4.72 -10.38
C GLY A 70 -5.41 6.11 -10.32
N ILE A 71 -6.21 7.17 -10.53
CA ILE A 71 -5.73 8.55 -10.53
C ILE A 71 -5.14 8.92 -9.16
N LEU A 72 -5.83 8.61 -8.07
CA LEU A 72 -5.37 8.97 -6.73
C LEU A 72 -4.10 8.23 -6.32
N SER A 73 -3.96 6.95 -6.70
CA SER A 73 -2.73 6.20 -6.49
C SER A 73 -1.56 6.73 -7.34
N ALA A 74 -1.83 7.09 -8.59
CA ALA A 74 -0.87 7.71 -9.48
C ALA A 74 -0.42 9.08 -8.97
N LEU A 75 -1.33 9.92 -8.50
CA LEU A 75 -1.02 11.21 -7.89
C LEU A 75 -0.17 11.04 -6.62
N GLY A 76 -0.48 10.06 -5.76
CA GLY A 76 0.35 9.71 -4.61
C GLY A 76 1.78 9.40 -5.03
N SER A 77 1.97 8.56 -6.05
CA SER A 77 3.30 8.25 -6.60
C SER A 77 3.99 9.45 -7.24
N ALA A 78 3.24 10.32 -7.90
CA ALA A 78 3.76 11.53 -8.54
C ALA A 78 4.27 12.56 -7.51
N LEU A 79 3.62 12.70 -6.36
CA LEU A 79 4.04 13.60 -5.28
C LEU A 79 5.44 13.28 -4.76
N VAL A 80 5.86 12.03 -4.83
CA VAL A 80 7.21 11.61 -4.43
C VAL A 80 8.19 11.56 -5.60
N LEU A 81 7.82 12.14 -6.74
CA LEU A 81 8.65 12.21 -7.94
C LEU A 81 9.09 10.80 -8.42
N ALA A 82 8.17 9.82 -8.35
CA ALA A 82 8.40 8.49 -8.87
C ALA A 82 8.66 8.52 -10.39
N HIS A 83 9.27 7.45 -10.90
CA HIS A 83 9.48 7.33 -12.34
C HIS A 83 8.14 7.28 -13.09
N PRO A 84 7.99 7.86 -14.30
CA PRO A 84 6.72 7.86 -15.04
C PRO A 84 6.09 6.47 -15.22
N LEU A 85 6.90 5.44 -15.46
CA LEU A 85 6.40 4.06 -15.55
C LEU A 85 5.90 3.53 -14.19
N THR A 86 6.48 3.99 -13.09
CA THR A 86 6.00 3.67 -11.75
C THR A 86 4.64 4.32 -11.48
N ILE A 87 4.47 5.58 -11.88
CA ILE A 87 3.19 6.30 -11.78
C ILE A 87 2.11 5.57 -12.60
N LEU A 88 2.45 5.16 -13.84
CA LEU A 88 1.55 4.38 -14.68
C LEU A 88 1.22 3.02 -14.05
N SER A 89 2.20 2.34 -13.47
CA SER A 89 1.97 1.06 -12.79
C SER A 89 1.07 1.21 -11.57
N ALA A 90 1.22 2.30 -10.80
CA ALA A 90 0.33 2.63 -9.69
C ALA A 90 -1.11 2.86 -10.16
N PHE A 91 -1.28 3.62 -11.26
CA PHE A 91 -2.58 3.87 -11.88
C PHE A 91 -3.29 2.57 -12.27
N VAL A 92 -2.59 1.68 -12.96
CA VAL A 92 -3.19 0.43 -13.44
C VAL A 92 -3.41 -0.58 -12.31
N ALA A 93 -2.47 -0.69 -11.37
CA ALA A 93 -2.55 -1.69 -10.32
C ALA A 93 -3.58 -1.37 -9.23
N ALA A 94 -3.74 -0.09 -8.86
CA ALA A 94 -4.55 0.32 -7.71
C ALA A 94 -6.01 -0.18 -7.76
N PRO A 95 -6.75 -0.07 -8.88
CA PRO A 95 -8.15 -0.52 -8.94
C PRO A 95 -8.33 -2.01 -8.64
N PHE A 96 -7.36 -2.83 -9.05
CA PHE A 96 -7.40 -4.29 -8.84
C PHE A 96 -6.91 -4.68 -7.44
N THR A 97 -5.81 -4.08 -6.99
CA THR A 97 -5.22 -4.41 -5.69
C THR A 97 -6.07 -3.91 -4.53
N SER A 98 -6.84 -2.83 -4.70
CA SER A 98 -7.78 -2.36 -3.68
C SER A 98 -8.96 -3.30 -3.44
N LEU A 99 -9.28 -4.17 -4.42
CA LEU A 99 -10.26 -5.25 -4.26
C LEU A 99 -9.63 -6.54 -3.67
N ASN A 100 -8.31 -6.60 -3.59
CA ASN A 100 -7.60 -7.74 -3.01
C ASN A 100 -6.84 -7.31 -1.74
N PRO A 101 -7.32 -7.69 -0.54
CA PRO A 101 -6.69 -7.28 0.70
C PRO A 101 -5.32 -7.92 0.97
N MET A 102 -4.85 -8.79 0.10
CA MET A 102 -3.55 -9.47 0.22
C MET A 102 -2.43 -8.71 -0.47
N ILE A 103 -2.76 -7.85 -1.45
CA ILE A 103 -1.78 -7.12 -2.26
C ILE A 103 -2.11 -5.64 -2.19
N ALA A 104 -1.10 -4.82 -1.89
CA ALA A 104 -1.26 -3.37 -1.86
C ALA A 104 -0.72 -2.73 -3.16
N ALA A 105 -1.39 -1.70 -3.66
CA ALA A 105 -1.00 -0.98 -4.88
C ALA A 105 0.44 -0.47 -4.80
N GLY A 106 0.85 0.01 -3.63
CA GLY A 106 2.21 0.49 -3.40
C GLY A 106 3.27 -0.59 -3.52
N TRP A 107 2.96 -1.87 -3.30
CA TRP A 107 3.95 -2.94 -3.52
C TRP A 107 4.29 -3.06 -5.00
N VAL A 108 3.30 -3.01 -5.87
CA VAL A 108 3.51 -3.05 -7.32
C VAL A 108 4.33 -1.83 -7.76
N ALA A 109 3.90 -0.63 -7.36
CA ALA A 109 4.60 0.61 -7.68
C ALA A 109 6.02 0.64 -7.11
N GLY A 110 6.22 0.24 -5.85
CA GLY A 110 7.52 0.18 -5.20
C GLY A 110 8.49 -0.79 -5.87
N LEU A 111 8.00 -1.97 -6.30
CA LEU A 111 8.81 -2.91 -7.06
C LEU A 111 9.23 -2.34 -8.41
N VAL A 112 8.32 -1.73 -9.16
CA VAL A 112 8.64 -1.08 -10.45
C VAL A 112 9.66 0.02 -10.23
N GLU A 113 9.51 0.88 -9.20
CA GLU A 113 10.48 1.92 -8.87
C GLU A 113 11.85 1.33 -8.52
N ALA A 114 11.89 0.24 -7.74
CA ALA A 114 13.13 -0.43 -7.37
C ALA A 114 13.87 -1.03 -8.59
N PHE A 115 13.13 -1.58 -9.55
CA PHE A 115 13.72 -2.09 -10.80
C PHE A 115 14.24 -0.99 -11.71
N LEU A 116 13.55 0.16 -11.77
CA LEU A 116 13.93 1.27 -12.64
C LEU A 116 15.05 2.13 -12.03
N ARG A 117 15.03 2.33 -10.72
CA ARG A 117 16.00 3.16 -9.99
C ARG A 117 16.79 2.33 -8.99
N LYS A 118 17.44 1.28 -9.44
CA LYS A 118 18.19 0.31 -8.62
C LYS A 118 18.99 1.00 -7.50
N PRO A 119 18.70 0.69 -6.21
CA PRO A 119 19.49 1.15 -5.08
C PRO A 119 20.93 0.63 -5.19
N GLN A 120 21.89 1.42 -4.72
CA GLN A 120 23.29 1.06 -4.69
C GLN A 120 23.79 0.99 -3.24
N VAL A 121 24.96 0.40 -3.02
CA VAL A 121 25.53 0.23 -1.68
C VAL A 121 25.69 1.60 -0.98
N HIS A 122 26.05 2.65 -1.72
CA HIS A 122 26.19 3.97 -1.16
C HIS A 122 24.85 4.56 -0.66
N ASP A 123 23.71 4.20 -1.27
CA ASP A 123 22.38 4.64 -0.81
C ASP A 123 22.10 4.07 0.59
N PHE A 124 22.55 2.84 0.88
CA PHE A 124 22.45 2.23 2.23
C PHE A 124 23.40 2.90 3.22
N ALA A 125 24.65 3.19 2.80
CA ALA A 125 25.62 3.85 3.66
C ALA A 125 25.20 5.28 4.04
N ALA A 126 24.57 6.02 3.12
CA ALA A 126 24.07 7.38 3.35
C ALA A 126 22.73 7.42 4.11
N LEU A 127 22.02 6.29 4.24
CA LEU A 127 20.66 6.23 4.75
C LEU A 127 20.51 6.90 6.12
N SER A 128 21.43 6.64 7.07
CA SER A 128 21.38 7.19 8.44
C SER A 128 21.46 8.72 8.49
N GLY A 129 22.15 9.35 7.54
CA GLY A 129 22.21 10.80 7.41
C GLY A 129 21.04 11.37 6.62
N ASP A 130 20.63 10.68 5.54
CA ASP A 130 19.57 11.16 4.65
C ASP A 130 18.19 11.18 5.33
N ILE A 131 17.88 10.23 6.20
CA ILE A 131 16.61 10.19 6.94
C ILE A 131 16.43 11.32 7.97
N LEU A 132 17.48 12.06 8.29
CA LEU A 132 17.41 13.20 9.20
C LEU A 132 16.88 14.48 8.54
N THR A 133 16.72 14.48 7.20
CA THR A 133 16.26 15.63 6.46
C THR A 133 15.14 15.27 5.48
N LEU A 134 14.16 16.18 5.33
CA LEU A 134 13.08 15.97 4.36
C LEU A 134 13.62 15.78 2.94
N GLY A 135 14.60 16.58 2.52
CA GLY A 135 15.23 16.44 1.21
C GLY A 135 15.97 15.12 1.01
N GLY A 136 16.53 14.56 2.08
CA GLY A 136 17.19 13.26 2.06
C GLY A 136 16.24 12.11 1.72
N PHE A 137 15.00 12.17 2.23
CA PHE A 137 13.96 11.17 1.89
C PHE A 137 13.68 11.08 0.39
N TRP A 138 13.66 12.21 -0.32
CA TRP A 138 13.45 12.24 -1.77
C TRP A 138 14.72 11.94 -2.57
N ARG A 139 15.91 12.25 -2.03
CA ARG A 139 17.19 12.07 -2.72
C ARG A 139 17.67 10.63 -2.67
N ASN A 140 17.59 10.00 -1.51
CA ASN A 140 18.03 8.62 -1.33
C ASN A 140 17.05 7.66 -2.02
N LYS A 141 17.58 6.74 -2.84
CA LYS A 141 16.74 5.82 -3.65
C LYS A 141 15.94 4.85 -2.79
N ILE A 142 16.48 4.42 -1.65
CA ILE A 142 15.81 3.47 -0.75
C ILE A 142 14.58 4.13 -0.12
N THR A 143 14.77 5.30 0.49
CA THR A 143 13.65 6.03 1.11
C THR A 143 12.62 6.48 0.08
N ARG A 144 13.04 6.85 -1.14
CA ARG A 144 12.12 7.19 -2.22
C ARG A 144 11.24 5.99 -2.60
N ILE A 145 11.80 4.78 -2.74
CA ILE A 145 11.01 3.56 -2.98
C ILE A 145 9.98 3.36 -1.87
N LEU A 146 10.39 3.51 -0.61
CA LEU A 146 9.47 3.41 0.52
C LEU A 146 8.38 4.48 0.49
N LEU A 147 8.74 5.73 0.14
CA LEU A 147 7.76 6.81 -0.04
C LEU A 147 6.77 6.49 -1.16
N VAL A 148 7.22 5.92 -2.30
CA VAL A 148 6.34 5.47 -3.38
C VAL A 148 5.34 4.44 -2.86
N VAL A 149 5.81 3.44 -2.09
CA VAL A 149 4.91 2.44 -1.48
C VAL A 149 3.86 3.10 -0.59
N VAL A 150 4.29 4.00 0.29
CA VAL A 150 3.39 4.69 1.24
C VAL A 150 2.38 5.56 0.51
N PHE A 151 2.82 6.44 -0.38
CA PHE A 151 1.97 7.42 -1.04
C PHE A 151 1.03 6.78 -2.08
N ALA A 152 1.48 5.75 -2.80
CA ALA A 152 0.61 4.98 -3.69
C ALA A 152 -0.51 4.28 -2.90
N ASN A 153 -0.20 3.70 -1.73
CA ASN A 153 -1.19 3.08 -0.87
C ASN A 153 -2.15 4.09 -0.25
N LEU A 154 -1.67 5.25 0.20
CA LEU A 154 -2.53 6.33 0.69
C LEU A 154 -3.49 6.79 -0.40
N GLY A 155 -2.97 7.04 -1.62
CA GLY A 155 -3.79 7.38 -2.78
C GLY A 155 -4.84 6.32 -3.09
N SER A 156 -4.45 5.05 -3.13
CA SER A 156 -5.39 3.93 -3.35
C SER A 156 -6.43 3.80 -2.22
N SER A 157 -6.05 4.03 -0.97
CA SER A 157 -7.00 3.99 0.16
C SER A 157 -8.05 5.10 0.07
N ILE A 158 -7.62 6.33 -0.22
CA ILE A 158 -8.52 7.45 -0.48
C ILE A 158 -9.38 7.15 -1.70
N GLY A 159 -8.79 6.60 -2.76
CA GLY A 159 -9.47 6.18 -3.98
C GLY A 159 -10.55 5.13 -3.72
N THR A 160 -10.29 4.20 -2.83
CA THR A 160 -11.27 3.17 -2.42
C THR A 160 -12.48 3.79 -1.73
N LEU A 161 -12.25 4.74 -0.83
CA LEU A 161 -13.34 5.44 -0.15
C LEU A 161 -14.16 6.30 -1.12
N LEU A 162 -13.52 7.17 -1.89
CA LEU A 162 -14.20 8.07 -2.82
C LEU A 162 -14.83 7.30 -3.99
N GLY A 163 -14.15 6.28 -4.51
CA GLY A 163 -14.69 5.39 -5.55
C GLY A 163 -15.91 4.62 -5.06
N GLY A 164 -15.87 4.10 -3.83
CA GLY A 164 -17.01 3.44 -3.20
C GLY A 164 -18.23 4.34 -3.09
N PHE A 165 -18.05 5.59 -2.62
CA PHE A 165 -19.13 6.59 -2.59
C PHE A 165 -19.65 6.93 -3.99
N ALA A 166 -18.74 7.11 -4.97
CA ALA A 166 -19.12 7.43 -6.34
C ALA A 166 -19.94 6.31 -7.00
N ILE A 167 -19.60 5.05 -6.72
CA ILE A 167 -20.39 3.90 -7.19
C ILE A 167 -21.76 3.86 -6.51
N ALA A 168 -21.79 4.00 -5.18
CA ALA A 168 -23.05 3.95 -4.42
C ALA A 168 -24.02 5.07 -4.83
N SER A 169 -23.53 6.21 -5.31
CA SER A 169 -24.38 7.32 -5.78
C SER A 169 -25.04 7.09 -7.14
N LEU A 170 -24.68 6.02 -7.86
CA LEU A 170 -25.29 5.63 -9.14
C LEU A 170 -26.44 4.63 -8.98
N LEU A 171 -26.58 4.05 -7.79
CA LEU A 171 -27.64 3.11 -7.42
C LEU A 171 -28.83 3.85 -6.79
#